data_5440d2ae21a10ec0135fda6a10f8659e
#
_entry.id   5440d2ae21a10ec0135fda6a10f8659e
#
_cell.length_a   1.000
_cell.length_b   1.000
_cell.length_c   1.000
_cell.angle_alpha   90.00
_cell.angle_beta   90.00
_cell.angle_gamma   90.00
#
_symmetry.space_group_name_H-M   'P 1'
#
loop_
_entity.id
_entity.type
_entity.pdbx_description
1 polymer ?
#
loop_
_entity_poly.entity_id
_entity_poly.type
_entity_poly.pdbx_seq_one_letter_code
_entity_poly.pdbx_strand_id
1 'polypeptide(L)'
;MNDGACESPASLLQVSTSQTEAPGSDGKGPQGAACGGGSHRLLGIMAALRPLVKPKIIKKRTKKFIRHQSDRYVKIKRNWQKPRGTDKRVRRRFKGQILMPNIGYRSNKKTKHTPPSGFRKFLVHSVKELEVLLTCNKSHRAEIAHSVSSKNRKATVERAAQLAIRVTNPNARLRSEENE
;
A
#
# COMPACT_ATOMS: atom_id res chain seq x y z
N MET A 1 -50.78 -20.14 16.97
CA MET A 1 -51.62 -20.72 15.91
C MET A 1 -51.16 -20.08 14.58
N ASN A 2 -50.85 -20.94 13.68
CA ASN A 2 -50.45 -20.86 12.32
C ASN A 2 -48.95 -20.84 12.01
N ASP A 3 -48.56 -22.08 11.82
CA ASP A 3 -47.39 -22.57 11.10
C ASP A 3 -47.51 -22.23 9.61
N GLY A 4 -46.40 -21.91 9.02
CA GLY A 4 -46.26 -21.70 7.59
C GLY A 4 -44.85 -22.00 7.12
N ALA A 5 -44.56 -23.31 7.00
CA ALA A 5 -43.41 -23.80 6.26
C ALA A 5 -43.55 -23.50 4.77
N CYS A 6 -42.50 -23.14 4.12
CA CYS A 6 -42.42 -23.19 2.67
C CYS A 6 -41.05 -23.70 2.20
N GLU A 7 -41.16 -24.81 1.53
CA GLU A 7 -40.12 -25.69 0.99
C GLU A 7 -39.31 -25.05 -0.14
N SER A 8 -38.10 -25.56 -0.27
CA SER A 8 -37.19 -25.41 -1.44
C SER A 8 -37.67 -26.28 -2.60
N PRO A 9 -37.31 -25.95 -3.83
CA PRO A 9 -36.99 -26.98 -4.79
C PRO A 9 -35.56 -26.86 -5.34
N ALA A 10 -34.85 -27.96 -5.20
CA ALA A 10 -33.66 -28.31 -5.95
C ALA A 10 -34.04 -28.56 -7.41
N SER A 11 -33.26 -28.07 -8.34
CA SER A 11 -33.22 -28.58 -9.70
C SER A 11 -31.77 -28.72 -10.17
N LEU A 12 -31.42 -29.97 -10.30
CA LEU A 12 -30.28 -30.54 -11.02
C LEU A 12 -30.31 -30.09 -12.50
N LEU A 13 -29.16 -29.62 -12.96
CA LEU A 13 -28.82 -29.68 -14.39
C LEU A 13 -27.39 -30.24 -14.52
N GLN A 14 -27.35 -31.47 -14.91
CA GLN A 14 -26.24 -32.17 -15.52
C GLN A 14 -26.01 -31.61 -16.92
N VAL A 15 -24.79 -31.27 -17.27
CA VAL A 15 -24.38 -31.15 -18.66
C VAL A 15 -23.02 -31.84 -18.82
N SER A 16 -23.08 -32.78 -19.69
CA SER A 16 -22.17 -33.73 -20.25
C SER A 16 -20.79 -33.24 -20.67
N THR A 17 -19.83 -34.08 -20.40
CA THR A 17 -18.49 -34.18 -20.96
C THR A 17 -18.51 -34.44 -22.47
N SER A 18 -17.68 -33.70 -23.21
CA SER A 18 -17.18 -34.15 -24.50
C SER A 18 -15.68 -34.03 -24.56
N GLN A 19 -15.06 -35.20 -24.63
CA GLN A 19 -13.66 -35.44 -24.96
C GLN A 19 -13.45 -35.12 -26.44
N THR A 20 -12.34 -34.48 -26.75
CA THR A 20 -11.80 -34.50 -28.13
C THR A 20 -10.31 -34.70 -28.03
N GLU A 21 -9.89 -35.78 -28.72
CA GLU A 21 -8.56 -36.33 -28.81
C GLU A 21 -7.59 -35.42 -29.58
N ALA A 22 -6.31 -35.61 -29.28
CA ALA A 22 -5.15 -35.06 -29.98
C ALA A 22 -4.94 -35.71 -31.36
N PRO A 23 -4.09 -35.13 -32.22
CA PRO A 23 -3.00 -35.92 -32.76
C PRO A 23 -1.63 -35.24 -32.61
N GLY A 24 -0.62 -36.10 -32.42
CA GLY A 24 0.79 -35.76 -32.31
C GLY A 24 1.46 -35.53 -33.66
N SER A 25 2.62 -34.91 -33.61
CA SER A 25 3.79 -35.25 -34.47
C SER A 25 5.03 -34.50 -33.99
N ASP A 26 6.00 -35.26 -33.63
CA ASP A 26 7.43 -35.26 -34.00
C ASP A 26 8.16 -33.95 -34.29
N GLY A 27 9.30 -33.80 -33.64
CA GLY A 27 10.41 -33.18 -34.33
C GLY A 27 11.38 -32.34 -33.54
N LYS A 28 12.45 -32.96 -33.09
CA LYS A 28 13.83 -32.45 -33.21
C LYS A 28 14.26 -31.25 -32.38
N GLY A 29 15.07 -31.54 -31.37
CA GLY A 29 15.89 -30.55 -30.69
C GLY A 29 17.04 -29.99 -31.56
N PRO A 30 17.64 -28.91 -31.14
CA PRO A 30 19.09 -28.83 -31.13
C PRO A 30 19.66 -28.53 -29.73
N GLN A 31 20.75 -29.22 -29.49
CA GLN A 31 21.71 -29.01 -28.42
C GLN A 31 22.42 -27.65 -28.59
N GLY A 32 22.85 -27.07 -27.50
CA GLY A 32 24.07 -26.28 -27.45
C GLY A 32 23.88 -24.86 -26.96
N ALA A 33 24.31 -24.59 -25.81
CA ALA A 33 25.40 -23.69 -25.41
C ALA A 33 25.21 -23.21 -23.99
N ALA A 34 26.03 -23.72 -23.13
CA ALA A 34 26.30 -23.11 -21.83
C ALA A 34 27.05 -21.82 -22.05
N CYS A 35 26.59 -20.74 -21.44
CA CYS A 35 27.40 -19.57 -21.10
C CYS A 35 26.76 -18.77 -19.98
N GLY A 36 27.39 -18.81 -18.86
CA GLY A 36 27.88 -17.62 -18.14
C GLY A 36 26.89 -16.77 -17.37
N GLY A 37 27.14 -16.71 -16.10
CA GLY A 37 27.07 -15.45 -15.40
C GLY A 37 25.89 -15.25 -14.46
N GLY A 38 26.05 -15.68 -13.25
CA GLY A 38 25.17 -15.35 -12.15
C GLY A 38 25.25 -13.88 -11.77
N SER A 39 24.30 -13.08 -12.18
CA SER A 39 24.05 -11.75 -11.59
C SER A 39 22.57 -11.41 -11.41
N HIS A 40 21.67 -12.25 -11.93
CA HIS A 40 20.23 -11.93 -11.91
C HIS A 40 19.46 -12.44 -10.69
N ARG A 41 20.09 -13.14 -9.75
CA ARG A 41 19.39 -13.67 -8.57
C ARG A 41 19.06 -12.62 -7.50
N LEU A 42 19.76 -11.51 -7.44
CA LEU A 42 19.51 -10.47 -6.43
C LEU A 42 18.28 -9.64 -6.72
N LEU A 43 17.92 -9.42 -7.98
CA LEU A 43 16.71 -8.67 -8.36
C LEU A 43 15.41 -9.44 -8.06
N GLY A 44 15.45 -10.77 -8.15
CA GLY A 44 14.30 -11.63 -7.85
C GLY A 44 13.91 -11.66 -6.36
N ILE A 45 14.87 -11.49 -5.46
CA ILE A 45 14.62 -11.49 -4.00
C ILE A 45 13.90 -10.24 -3.55
N MET A 46 14.18 -9.08 -4.14
CA MET A 46 13.52 -7.82 -3.81
C MET A 46 12.04 -7.80 -4.21
N ALA A 47 11.65 -8.53 -5.26
CA ALA A 47 10.26 -8.64 -5.70
C ALA A 47 9.39 -9.49 -4.75
N ALA A 48 9.99 -10.35 -3.94
CA ALA A 48 9.30 -11.28 -3.05
C ALA A 48 8.96 -10.71 -1.66
N LEU A 49 9.38 -9.49 -1.33
CA LEU A 49 9.10 -8.86 -0.04
C LEU A 49 7.65 -8.36 0.02
N ARG A 50 6.76 -9.27 0.40
CA ARG A 50 5.35 -8.98 0.62
C ARG A 50 5.02 -9.06 2.12
N PRO A 51 4.02 -8.28 2.62
CA PRO A 51 3.57 -8.41 3.99
C PRO A 51 2.93 -9.77 4.22
N LEU A 52 3.03 -10.29 5.44
CA LEU A 52 2.39 -11.55 5.84
C LEU A 52 0.86 -11.47 5.70
N VAL A 53 0.28 -10.36 6.13
CA VAL A 53 -1.15 -10.07 6.02
C VAL A 53 -1.34 -8.69 5.39
N LYS A 54 -2.12 -8.63 4.32
CA LYS A 54 -2.51 -7.36 3.69
C LYS A 54 -3.99 -7.07 4.01
N PRO A 55 -4.29 -6.27 5.05
CA PRO A 55 -5.65 -5.93 5.38
C PRO A 55 -6.27 -5.03 4.31
N LYS A 56 -7.59 -5.15 4.10
CA LYS A 56 -8.33 -4.22 3.23
C LYS A 56 -8.39 -2.85 3.89
N ILE A 57 -7.77 -1.85 3.26
CA ILE A 57 -7.74 -0.48 3.77
C ILE A 57 -8.93 0.28 3.21
N ILE A 58 -9.88 0.62 4.06
CA ILE A 58 -11.06 1.41 3.70
C ILE A 58 -10.88 2.82 4.24
N LYS A 59 -10.91 3.80 3.33
CA LYS A 59 -10.92 5.23 3.68
C LYS A 59 -12.34 5.76 3.53
N LYS A 60 -12.95 6.18 4.63
CA LYS A 60 -14.31 6.74 4.64
C LYS A 60 -14.41 8.06 3.89
N ARG A 61 -13.33 8.84 3.88
CA ARG A 61 -13.23 10.10 3.16
C ARG A 61 -11.81 10.30 2.62
N THR A 62 -11.69 10.61 1.35
CA THR A 62 -10.41 10.88 0.68
C THR A 62 -10.17 12.38 0.48
N LYS A 63 -11.24 13.17 0.34
CA LYS A 63 -11.16 14.63 0.19
C LYS A 63 -10.81 15.29 1.53
N LYS A 64 -9.91 16.29 1.51
CA LYS A 64 -9.57 17.07 2.70
C LYS A 64 -10.76 17.92 3.18
N PHE A 65 -10.85 18.12 4.49
CA PHE A 65 -11.76 19.10 5.05
C PHE A 65 -11.17 20.49 4.84
N ILE A 66 -11.93 21.38 4.23
CA ILE A 66 -11.52 22.75 3.90
C ILE A 66 -12.32 23.75 4.74
N ARG A 67 -11.72 24.92 4.99
CA ARG A 67 -12.40 26.01 5.67
C ARG A 67 -13.53 26.57 4.81
N HIS A 68 -14.67 26.89 5.41
CA HIS A 68 -15.79 27.53 4.72
C HIS A 68 -15.35 28.85 4.06
N GLN A 69 -15.76 29.09 2.83
CA GLN A 69 -15.42 30.24 1.98
C GLN A 69 -13.94 30.36 1.57
N SER A 70 -13.12 29.36 1.79
CA SER A 70 -11.72 29.36 1.32
C SER A 70 -11.58 29.32 -0.20
N ASP A 71 -12.62 28.91 -0.90
CA ASP A 71 -12.75 28.94 -2.36
C ASP A 71 -13.11 30.31 -2.93
N ARG A 72 -13.76 31.17 -2.13
CA ARG A 72 -14.22 32.50 -2.54
C ARG A 72 -13.22 33.62 -2.25
N TYR A 73 -12.42 33.50 -1.19
CA TYR A 73 -11.55 34.58 -0.71
C TYR A 73 -10.10 34.13 -0.65
N VAL A 74 -9.20 34.80 -1.35
CA VAL A 74 -7.76 34.54 -1.38
C VAL A 74 -7.13 34.68 0.02
N LYS A 75 -7.60 35.62 0.83
CA LYS A 75 -7.13 35.84 2.20
C LYS A 75 -7.42 34.68 3.16
N ILE A 76 -8.32 33.76 2.80
CA ILE A 76 -8.69 32.63 3.65
C ILE A 76 -7.91 31.40 3.22
N LYS A 77 -7.02 30.90 4.08
CA LYS A 77 -6.27 29.66 3.84
C LYS A 77 -7.21 28.46 3.87
N ARG A 78 -6.93 27.43 3.05
CA ARG A 78 -7.76 26.22 2.95
C ARG A 78 -7.70 25.30 4.17
N ASN A 79 -6.78 25.57 5.11
CA ASN A 79 -6.67 24.75 6.31
C ASN A 79 -7.97 24.76 7.10
N TRP A 80 -8.35 23.58 7.63
CA TRP A 80 -9.57 23.46 8.39
C TRP A 80 -9.58 24.38 9.61
N GLN A 81 -10.66 25.13 9.74
CA GLN A 81 -10.98 25.89 10.93
C GLN A 81 -12.46 25.66 11.28
N LYS A 82 -12.72 25.22 12.50
CA LYS A 82 -14.08 24.95 12.98
C LYS A 82 -14.90 26.23 13.03
N PRO A 83 -16.07 26.27 12.37
CA PRO A 83 -16.96 27.45 12.47
C PRO A 83 -17.49 27.59 13.90
N ARG A 84 -17.47 28.84 14.42
CA ARG A 84 -17.90 29.16 15.79
C ARG A 84 -18.98 30.24 15.86
N GLY A 85 -19.26 30.95 14.76
CA GLY A 85 -20.27 32.03 14.73
C GLY A 85 -21.67 31.51 14.99
N THR A 86 -22.49 32.25 15.70
CA THR A 86 -23.83 31.88 16.15
C THR A 86 -24.72 31.45 14.97
N ASP A 87 -24.79 32.25 13.91
CA ASP A 87 -25.65 31.97 12.75
C ASP A 87 -24.96 31.31 11.58
N LYS A 88 -23.76 30.75 11.81
CA LYS A 88 -23.02 30.15 10.74
C LYS A 88 -23.68 28.85 10.27
N ARG A 89 -24.13 28.84 9.00
CA ARG A 89 -24.82 27.69 8.35
C ARG A 89 -24.07 26.39 8.44
N VAL A 90 -22.76 26.41 8.26
CA VAL A 90 -21.90 25.21 8.36
C VAL A 90 -21.90 24.66 9.78
N ARG A 91 -21.83 25.52 10.82
CA ARG A 91 -21.91 25.09 12.20
C ARG A 91 -23.26 24.43 12.51
N ARG A 92 -24.33 24.98 11.98
CA ARG A 92 -25.70 24.46 12.14
C ARG A 92 -26.02 23.26 11.24
N ARG A 93 -25.06 22.83 10.39
CA ARG A 93 -25.19 21.67 9.49
C ARG A 93 -26.35 21.76 8.51
N PHE A 94 -26.57 22.92 7.91
CA PHE A 94 -27.57 23.05 6.86
C PHE A 94 -27.22 22.21 5.65
N LYS A 95 -28.23 21.72 4.91
CA LYS A 95 -28.05 20.96 3.67
C LYS A 95 -27.27 21.77 2.63
N GLY A 96 -26.49 21.10 1.78
CA GLY A 96 -25.70 21.75 0.72
C GLY A 96 -24.46 22.49 1.20
N GLN A 97 -24.12 22.44 2.50
CA GLN A 97 -22.91 23.06 3.03
C GLN A 97 -21.76 22.06 3.14
N ILE A 98 -20.54 22.60 3.28
CA ILE A 98 -19.35 21.78 3.47
C ILE A 98 -19.46 20.92 4.74
N LEU A 99 -18.91 19.72 4.67
CA LEU A 99 -18.94 18.79 5.81
C LEU A 99 -17.88 19.16 6.84
N MET A 100 -18.25 19.05 8.11
CA MET A 100 -17.34 19.21 9.24
C MET A 100 -16.72 17.87 9.64
N PRO A 101 -15.44 17.85 10.06
CA PRO A 101 -14.84 16.66 10.66
C PRO A 101 -15.64 16.17 11.86
N ASN A 102 -15.90 14.87 11.92
CA ASN A 102 -16.48 14.21 13.08
C ASN A 102 -15.82 12.87 13.32
N ILE A 103 -16.12 12.22 14.44
CA ILE A 103 -15.51 10.95 14.81
C ILE A 103 -15.83 9.82 13.83
N GLY A 104 -16.99 9.89 13.15
CA GLY A 104 -17.41 8.90 12.15
C GLY A 104 -16.48 8.77 10.96
N TYR A 105 -15.69 9.81 10.64
CA TYR A 105 -14.69 9.75 9.55
C TYR A 105 -13.38 9.08 9.95
N ARG A 106 -13.25 8.59 11.17
CA ARG A 106 -12.05 7.89 11.62
C ARG A 106 -11.84 6.59 10.84
N SER A 107 -10.60 6.36 10.43
CA SER A 107 -10.19 5.07 9.84
C SER A 107 -10.09 3.99 10.91
N ASN A 108 -10.19 2.72 10.50
CA ASN A 108 -10.04 1.58 11.40
C ASN A 108 -8.68 1.63 12.12
N LYS A 109 -8.67 1.43 13.44
CA LYS A 109 -7.48 1.45 14.28
C LYS A 109 -6.40 0.45 13.80
N LYS A 110 -6.81 -0.71 13.30
CA LYS A 110 -5.89 -1.76 12.81
C LYS A 110 -5.17 -1.36 11.52
N THR A 111 -5.82 -0.57 10.64
CA THR A 111 -5.28 -0.15 9.33
C THR A 111 -4.77 1.29 9.30
N LYS A 112 -4.89 2.01 10.43
CA LYS A 112 -4.40 3.38 10.55
C LYS A 112 -2.89 3.42 10.35
N HIS A 113 -2.39 4.44 9.62
CA HIS A 113 -0.97 4.63 9.26
C HIS A 113 -0.35 3.52 8.40
N THR A 114 -1.15 2.63 7.84
CA THR A 114 -0.68 1.60 6.92
C THR A 114 -0.76 2.12 5.48
N PRO A 115 0.35 2.17 4.73
CA PRO A 115 0.33 2.51 3.31
C PRO A 115 -0.28 1.37 2.47
N PRO A 116 -0.58 1.63 1.17
CA PRO A 116 -1.24 0.65 0.28
C PRO A 116 -0.51 -0.69 0.15
N SER A 117 0.81 -0.71 0.41
CA SER A 117 1.62 -1.94 0.39
C SER A 117 1.27 -2.94 1.50
N GLY A 118 0.55 -2.52 2.55
CA GLY A 118 0.19 -3.35 3.70
C GLY A 118 1.23 -3.35 4.83
N PHE A 119 2.42 -2.82 4.63
CA PHE A 119 3.43 -2.68 5.69
C PHE A 119 3.14 -1.47 6.58
N ARG A 120 3.64 -1.50 7.81
CA ARG A 120 3.73 -0.33 8.67
C ARG A 120 5.08 0.35 8.45
N LYS A 121 5.11 1.68 8.50
CA LYS A 121 6.35 2.45 8.39
C LYS A 121 7.09 2.50 9.71
N PHE A 122 8.39 2.30 9.65
CA PHE A 122 9.32 2.51 10.76
C PHE A 122 10.40 3.49 10.31
N LEU A 123 10.56 4.60 11.01
CA LEU A 123 11.56 5.62 10.69
C LEU A 123 12.93 5.18 11.19
N VAL A 124 13.94 5.27 10.32
CA VAL A 124 15.30 4.80 10.57
C VAL A 124 16.28 5.95 10.36
N HIS A 125 17.12 6.21 11.35
CA HIS A 125 18.21 7.20 11.28
C HIS A 125 19.58 6.54 11.14
N SER A 126 19.76 5.32 11.64
CA SER A 126 21.01 4.58 11.65
C SER A 126 20.84 3.11 11.26
N VAL A 127 21.96 2.46 10.92
CA VAL A 127 21.97 1.02 10.60
C VAL A 127 21.55 0.18 11.81
N LYS A 128 21.92 0.59 13.03
CA LYS A 128 21.53 -0.11 14.27
C LYS A 128 20.02 -0.14 14.46
N GLU A 129 19.31 0.96 14.15
CA GLU A 129 17.85 1.02 14.21
C GLU A 129 17.19 0.13 13.12
N LEU A 130 17.85 -0.03 11.98
CA LEU A 130 17.37 -0.93 10.93
C LEU A 130 17.39 -2.40 11.41
N GLU A 131 18.41 -2.81 12.14
CA GLU A 131 18.56 -4.17 12.63
C GLU A 131 17.44 -4.59 13.60
N VAL A 132 16.81 -3.66 14.30
CA VAL A 132 15.62 -3.92 15.11
C VAL A 132 14.46 -4.51 14.29
N LEU A 133 14.39 -4.17 13.00
CA LEU A 133 13.35 -4.69 12.10
C LEU A 133 13.58 -6.13 11.64
N LEU A 134 14.67 -6.77 12.00
CA LEU A 134 14.99 -8.13 11.58
C LEU A 134 13.87 -9.13 11.93
N THR A 135 13.32 -9.02 13.13
CA THR A 135 12.22 -9.88 13.60
C THR A 135 10.87 -9.53 12.98
N CYS A 136 10.70 -8.31 12.47
CA CYS A 136 9.44 -7.75 12.01
C CYS A 136 9.44 -7.41 10.51
N ASN A 137 10.34 -7.98 9.72
CA ASN A 137 10.52 -7.67 8.30
C ASN A 137 9.29 -7.94 7.42
N LYS A 138 8.37 -8.82 7.85
CA LYS A 138 7.09 -9.13 7.17
C LYS A 138 5.94 -8.18 7.53
N SER A 139 6.07 -7.39 8.59
CA SER A 139 5.02 -6.47 9.06
C SER A 139 5.39 -5.00 8.93
N HIS A 140 6.67 -4.68 9.01
CA HIS A 140 7.20 -3.33 8.93
C HIS A 140 8.13 -3.14 7.75
N ARG A 141 8.23 -1.90 7.29
CA ARG A 141 9.22 -1.46 6.30
C ARG A 141 9.97 -0.24 6.82
N ALA A 142 11.24 -0.15 6.48
CA ALA A 142 12.07 0.98 6.84
C ALA A 142 11.76 2.20 5.97
N GLU A 143 11.72 3.38 6.56
CA GLU A 143 11.71 4.67 5.88
C GLU A 143 12.89 5.47 6.42
N ILE A 144 13.88 5.75 5.56
CA ILE A 144 15.09 6.48 5.98
C ILE A 144 14.74 7.95 6.19
N ALA A 145 15.11 8.50 7.35
CA ALA A 145 14.83 9.88 7.72
C ALA A 145 15.43 10.88 6.70
N HIS A 146 14.77 12.03 6.52
CA HIS A 146 15.20 13.03 5.56
C HIS A 146 16.55 13.67 5.91
N SER A 147 16.88 13.74 7.19
CA SER A 147 18.14 14.33 7.70
C SER A 147 19.38 13.47 7.47
N VAL A 148 19.20 12.18 7.12
CA VAL A 148 20.32 11.26 6.89
C VAL A 148 21.07 11.63 5.61
N SER A 149 22.40 11.69 5.68
CA SER A 149 23.28 11.99 4.54
C SER A 149 23.23 10.90 3.46
N SER A 150 23.63 11.22 2.22
CA SER A 150 23.63 10.27 1.10
C SER A 150 24.54 9.06 1.36
N LYS A 151 25.72 9.26 1.94
CA LYS A 151 26.67 8.20 2.34
C LYS A 151 25.99 7.18 3.27
N ASN A 152 25.38 7.65 4.35
CA ASN A 152 24.72 6.78 5.32
C ASN A 152 23.46 6.14 4.74
N ARG A 153 22.77 6.80 3.79
CA ARG A 153 21.64 6.20 3.08
C ARG A 153 22.06 5.00 2.24
N LYS A 154 23.18 5.12 1.48
CA LYS A 154 23.72 3.99 0.70
C LYS A 154 24.00 2.80 1.62
N ALA A 155 24.76 2.99 2.69
CA ALA A 155 25.06 1.93 3.67
C ALA A 155 23.79 1.31 4.29
N THR A 156 22.78 2.13 4.61
CA THR A 156 21.52 1.64 5.19
C THR A 156 20.73 0.80 4.18
N VAL A 157 20.71 1.20 2.89
CA VAL A 157 20.01 0.45 1.83
C VAL A 157 20.71 -0.88 1.54
N GLU A 158 22.05 -0.90 1.48
CA GLU A 158 22.83 -2.13 1.31
C GLU A 158 22.57 -3.10 2.46
N ARG A 159 22.61 -2.61 3.70
CA ARG A 159 22.31 -3.42 4.87
C ARG A 159 20.86 -3.94 4.88
N ALA A 160 19.91 -3.11 4.46
CA ALA A 160 18.51 -3.51 4.32
C ALA A 160 18.33 -4.65 3.30
N ALA A 161 19.07 -4.61 2.19
CA ALA A 161 19.05 -5.67 1.19
C ALA A 161 19.60 -7.00 1.77
N GLN A 162 20.70 -6.95 2.55
CA GLN A 162 21.26 -8.12 3.23
C GLN A 162 20.28 -8.76 4.22
N LEU A 163 19.53 -7.92 4.97
CA LEU A 163 18.58 -8.36 5.99
C LEU A 163 17.17 -8.66 5.42
N ALA A 164 16.98 -8.57 4.11
CA ALA A 164 15.68 -8.70 3.45
C ALA A 164 14.60 -7.77 4.06
N ILE A 165 14.95 -6.53 4.35
CA ILE A 165 14.06 -5.49 4.86
C ILE A 165 13.68 -4.55 3.74
N ARG A 166 12.38 -4.32 3.51
CA ARG A 166 11.91 -3.42 2.49
C ARG A 166 12.10 -1.96 2.90
N VAL A 167 12.79 -1.18 2.04
CA VAL A 167 12.95 0.26 2.20
C VAL A 167 11.90 1.00 1.37
N THR A 168 11.34 2.08 1.91
CA THR A 168 10.32 2.91 1.23
C THR A 168 10.95 3.85 0.21
N ASN A 169 12.09 4.46 0.55
CA ASN A 169 12.77 5.51 -0.19
C ASN A 169 14.23 5.17 -0.49
N PRO A 170 14.51 4.06 -1.23
CA PRO A 170 15.87 3.60 -1.48
C PRO A 170 16.67 4.60 -2.33
N ASN A 171 16.04 5.23 -3.32
CA ASN A 171 16.70 6.08 -4.31
C ASN A 171 16.70 7.57 -3.94
N ALA A 172 16.23 7.95 -2.74
CA ALA A 172 16.19 9.35 -2.34
C ALA A 172 17.62 9.90 -2.14
N ARG A 173 17.91 11.09 -2.71
CA ARG A 173 19.21 11.77 -2.64
C ARG A 173 20.40 10.99 -3.22
N LEU A 174 20.15 10.02 -4.06
CA LEU A 174 21.18 9.45 -4.90
C LEU A 174 21.36 10.39 -6.10
N ARG A 175 22.60 10.81 -6.37
CA ARG A 175 22.96 11.38 -7.66
C ARG A 175 23.14 10.21 -8.62
N SER A 176 22.57 10.29 -9.82
CA SER A 176 23.02 9.50 -10.94
C SER A 176 24.46 9.93 -11.23
N GLU A 177 25.39 9.02 -11.15
CA GLU A 177 26.72 9.21 -11.73
C GLU A 177 26.49 9.10 -13.23
N GLU A 178 26.09 10.21 -13.87
CA GLU A 178 26.21 10.34 -15.30
C GLU A 178 27.70 10.38 -15.57
N ASN A 179 28.17 9.42 -16.34
CA ASN A 179 29.55 9.31 -16.77
C ASN A 179 29.97 10.61 -17.42
N GLU A 180 30.95 11.30 -16.83
CA GLU A 180 31.72 12.34 -17.49
C GLU A 180 32.56 11.75 -18.62
#